data_09b17adc51a3a89d31cfb34b4f4027e4
#
_entry.id   09b17adc51a3a89d31cfb34b4f4027e4
#
_cell.length_a   1.000
_cell.length_b   1.000
_cell.length_c   1.000
_cell.angle_alpha   90.00
_cell.angle_beta   90.00
_cell.angle_gamma   90.00
#
_symmetry.space_group_name_H-M   'P 1'
#
loop_
_entity.id
_entity.type
_entity.pdbx_description
1 polymer ?
#
loop_
_entity_poly.entity_id
_entity_poly.type
_entity_poly.pdbx_seq_one_letter_code
_entity_poly.pdbx_strand_id
1 'polypeptide(L)'
;HNIVLDILLWAGLPLGMAIAGCFLIWLLHGIFRLNSGTSTVVMLALTGILIHALLEYPLAYAYFLVPFGFLMGALHGLCWPGVGWIVERRVMAVIASAAAVFFLAIAGDYFVAESAIRALRFESAKIGPQEESFVVPQLRLLTQLQALMRHGYRDPSENISSEEWEQ
;
A
#
# COMPACT_ATOMS: atom_id res chain seq x y z
N HIS A 1 -7.22 -15.59 3.68
CA HIS A 1 -6.18 -14.97 2.89
C HIS A 1 -4.80 -15.38 3.41
N ASN A 2 -3.84 -15.52 2.53
CA ASN A 2 -2.50 -15.96 2.91
C ASN A 2 -1.51 -15.45 1.86
N ILE A 3 -0.53 -14.66 2.29
CA ILE A 3 0.45 -14.02 1.39
C ILE A 3 1.20 -15.03 0.51
N VAL A 4 1.46 -16.25 1.00
CA VAL A 4 2.14 -17.28 0.22
C VAL A 4 1.23 -17.75 -0.93
N LEU A 5 -0.05 -17.97 -0.66
CA LEU A 5 -1.02 -18.35 -1.68
C LEU A 5 -1.22 -17.21 -2.69
N ASP A 6 -1.26 -15.97 -2.25
CA ASP A 6 -1.39 -14.81 -3.14
C ASP A 6 -0.19 -14.69 -4.08
N ILE A 7 1.03 -14.85 -3.59
CA ILE A 7 2.24 -14.86 -4.42
C ILE A 7 2.18 -16.01 -5.44
N LEU A 8 1.73 -17.21 -5.04
CA LEU A 8 1.58 -18.35 -5.94
C LEU A 8 0.53 -18.12 -7.02
N LEU A 9 -0.59 -17.49 -6.66
CA LEU A 9 -1.68 -17.18 -7.61
C LEU A 9 -1.26 -16.09 -8.62
N TRP A 10 -0.57 -15.04 -8.16
CA TRP A 10 -0.20 -13.91 -9.01
C TRP A 10 1.00 -14.19 -9.90
N ALA A 11 2.01 -14.89 -9.37
CA ALA A 11 3.24 -15.18 -10.10
C ALA A 11 3.22 -16.56 -10.81
N GLY A 12 2.20 -17.37 -10.55
CA GLY A 12 2.17 -18.77 -10.96
C GLY A 12 3.04 -19.66 -10.07
N LEU A 13 2.79 -20.96 -10.11
CA LEU A 13 3.42 -21.95 -9.23
C LEU A 13 4.95 -21.90 -9.23
N PRO A 14 5.67 -21.96 -10.38
CA PRO A 14 7.12 -22.06 -10.38
C PRO A 14 7.79 -20.77 -9.88
N LEU A 15 7.35 -19.62 -10.35
CA LEU A 15 7.92 -18.33 -9.95
C LEU A 15 7.50 -17.96 -8.51
N GLY A 16 6.26 -18.22 -8.14
CA GLY A 16 5.75 -17.97 -6.79
C GLY A 16 6.50 -18.80 -5.74
N MET A 17 6.77 -20.09 -6.02
CA MET A 17 7.60 -20.93 -5.13
C MET A 17 9.04 -20.41 -5.03
N ALA A 18 9.63 -19.96 -6.13
CA ALA A 18 10.97 -19.39 -6.12
C ALA A 18 11.02 -18.12 -5.25
N ILE A 19 10.07 -17.19 -5.41
CA ILE A 19 10.00 -15.96 -4.62
C ILE A 19 9.80 -16.29 -3.13
N ALA A 20 8.82 -17.12 -2.79
CA ALA A 20 8.54 -17.51 -1.41
C ALA A 20 9.71 -18.27 -0.78
N GLY A 21 10.35 -19.16 -1.53
CA GLY A 21 11.53 -19.90 -1.08
C GLY A 21 12.74 -19.00 -0.84
N CYS A 22 13.05 -18.08 -1.76
CA CYS A 22 14.11 -17.09 -1.58
C CYS A 22 13.86 -16.20 -0.35
N PHE A 23 12.63 -15.76 -0.16
CA PHE A 23 12.25 -14.95 0.99
C PHE A 23 12.40 -15.73 2.30
N LEU A 24 11.94 -16.99 2.34
CA LEU A 24 12.09 -17.87 3.51
C LEU A 24 13.56 -18.13 3.84
N ILE A 25 14.39 -18.43 2.84
CA ILE A 25 15.84 -18.63 3.02
C ILE A 25 16.48 -17.35 3.57
N TRP A 26 16.15 -16.20 3.02
CA TRP A 26 16.64 -14.92 3.51
C TRP A 26 16.23 -14.67 4.98
N LEU A 27 14.98 -14.93 5.34
CA LEU A 27 14.47 -14.78 6.70
C LEU A 27 15.18 -15.72 7.68
N LEU A 28 15.31 -17.01 7.35
CA LEU A 28 16.00 -17.99 8.16
C LEU A 28 17.48 -17.63 8.35
N HIS A 29 18.17 -17.21 7.28
CA HIS A 29 19.55 -16.72 7.39
C HIS A 29 19.64 -15.47 8.28
N GLY A 30 18.67 -14.57 8.23
CA GLY A 30 18.58 -13.42 9.10
C GLY A 30 18.51 -13.81 10.58
N ILE A 31 17.70 -14.83 10.92
CA ILE A 31 17.58 -15.34 12.30
C ILE A 31 18.92 -15.82 12.82
N PHE A 32 19.69 -16.59 12.02
CA PHE A 32 21.01 -17.10 12.42
C PHE A 32 22.10 -16.00 12.50
N ARG A 33 21.82 -14.80 11.95
CA ARG A 33 22.75 -13.68 11.94
C ARG A 33 22.37 -12.56 12.92
N LEU A 34 21.40 -12.79 13.78
CA LEU A 34 21.05 -11.84 14.84
C LEU A 34 22.21 -11.72 15.81
N ASN A 35 22.81 -10.54 15.88
CA ASN A 35 24.02 -10.27 16.66
C ASN A 35 23.85 -9.10 17.64
N SER A 36 22.69 -8.44 17.66
CA SER A 36 22.41 -7.29 18.51
C SER A 36 20.95 -7.24 18.94
N GLY A 37 20.66 -6.58 20.07
CA GLY A 37 19.29 -6.33 20.51
C GLY A 37 18.46 -5.58 19.46
N THR A 38 19.09 -4.65 18.73
CA THR A 38 18.42 -3.90 17.64
C THR A 38 17.98 -4.83 16.51
N SER A 39 18.87 -5.72 16.03
CA SER A 39 18.50 -6.67 14.97
C SER A 39 17.39 -7.63 15.42
N THR A 40 17.39 -8.03 16.70
CA THR A 40 16.34 -8.88 17.28
C THR A 40 14.99 -8.13 17.33
N VAL A 41 14.95 -6.88 17.75
CA VAL A 41 13.72 -6.08 17.78
C VAL A 41 13.17 -5.88 16.37
N VAL A 42 14.04 -5.55 15.40
CA VAL A 42 13.62 -5.40 14.00
C VAL A 42 13.06 -6.70 13.43
N MET A 43 13.71 -7.84 13.73
CA MET A 43 13.22 -9.16 13.32
C MET A 43 11.86 -9.48 13.93
N LEU A 44 11.65 -9.20 15.23
CA LEU A 44 10.36 -9.42 15.88
C LEU A 44 9.25 -8.56 15.27
N ALA A 45 9.52 -7.28 14.99
CA ALA A 45 8.57 -6.40 14.32
C ALA A 45 8.20 -6.91 12.92
N LEU A 46 9.21 -7.32 12.14
CA LEU A 46 9.01 -7.91 10.81
C LEU A 46 8.16 -9.19 10.88
N THR A 47 8.48 -10.07 11.84
CA THR A 47 7.75 -11.33 12.06
C THR A 47 6.30 -11.07 12.42
N GLY A 48 6.01 -10.05 13.24
CA GLY A 48 4.64 -9.65 13.58
C GLY A 48 3.81 -9.28 12.34
N ILE A 49 4.38 -8.48 11.43
CA ILE A 49 3.72 -8.13 10.17
C ILE A 49 3.54 -9.37 9.28
N LEU A 50 4.53 -10.27 9.23
CA LEU A 50 4.45 -11.52 8.46
C LEU A 50 3.37 -12.47 8.98
N ILE A 51 3.26 -12.64 10.29
CA ILE A 51 2.18 -13.45 10.90
C ILE A 51 0.83 -12.85 10.51
N HIS A 52 0.68 -11.53 10.59
CA HIS A 52 -0.54 -10.87 10.15
C HIS A 52 -0.82 -11.09 8.65
N ALA A 53 0.22 -11.04 7.80
CA ALA A 53 0.11 -11.29 6.36
C ALA A 53 -0.23 -12.74 5.98
N LEU A 54 -0.01 -13.70 6.88
CA LEU A 54 -0.46 -15.08 6.70
C LEU A 54 -1.95 -15.27 6.99
N LEU A 55 -2.55 -14.35 7.74
CA LEU A 55 -3.95 -14.44 8.19
C LEU A 55 -4.87 -13.50 7.42
N GLU A 56 -4.36 -12.37 6.97
CA GLU A 56 -5.12 -11.29 6.31
C GLU A 56 -4.31 -10.67 5.15
N TYR A 57 -4.78 -9.52 4.60
CA TYR A 57 -4.15 -8.75 3.53
C TYR A 57 -3.42 -7.47 3.99
N PRO A 58 -2.61 -7.45 5.03
CA PRO A 58 -2.00 -6.20 5.47
C PRO A 58 -1.07 -5.60 4.41
N LEU A 59 -0.34 -6.43 3.66
CA LEU A 59 0.62 -5.96 2.65
C LEU A 59 -0.03 -5.41 1.37
N ALA A 60 -1.33 -5.55 1.20
CA ALA A 60 -2.09 -4.85 0.16
C ALA A 60 -2.24 -3.34 0.48
N TYR A 61 -2.05 -2.96 1.74
CA TYR A 61 -2.16 -1.58 2.18
C TYR A 61 -0.78 -0.93 2.31
N ALA A 62 -0.63 0.26 1.73
CA ALA A 62 0.65 0.98 1.73
C ALA A 62 1.19 1.27 3.14
N TYR A 63 0.32 1.50 4.13
CA TYR A 63 0.72 1.76 5.51
C TYR A 63 1.31 0.54 6.25
N PHE A 64 1.14 -0.68 5.72
CA PHE A 64 1.87 -1.87 6.17
C PHE A 64 3.04 -2.21 5.24
N LEU A 65 2.85 -2.06 3.93
CA LEU A 65 3.88 -2.39 2.93
C LEU A 65 5.14 -1.53 3.09
N VAL A 66 4.98 -0.22 3.34
CA VAL A 66 6.11 0.70 3.50
C VAL A 66 6.94 0.39 4.76
N PRO A 67 6.34 0.27 5.98
CA PRO A 67 7.09 -0.18 7.15
C PRO A 67 7.72 -1.56 6.99
N PHE A 68 7.02 -2.50 6.34
CA PHE A 68 7.56 -3.82 6.06
C PHE A 68 8.83 -3.76 5.21
N GLY A 69 8.82 -3.02 4.09
CA GLY A 69 10.00 -2.83 3.24
C GLY A 69 11.14 -2.13 3.98
N PHE A 70 10.83 -1.13 4.80
CA PHE A 70 11.82 -0.46 5.64
C PHE A 70 12.46 -1.40 6.66
N LEU A 71 11.67 -2.21 7.37
CA LEU A 71 12.17 -3.20 8.33
C LEU A 71 13.02 -4.27 7.65
N MET A 72 12.63 -4.74 6.46
CA MET A 72 13.45 -5.65 5.66
C MET A 72 14.82 -5.05 5.32
N GLY A 73 14.85 -3.82 4.83
CA GLY A 73 16.09 -3.11 4.51
C GLY A 73 16.96 -2.88 5.75
N ALA A 74 16.37 -2.46 6.87
CA ALA A 74 17.05 -2.28 8.13
C ALA A 74 17.65 -3.60 8.66
N LEU A 75 16.87 -4.68 8.66
CA LEU A 75 17.33 -6.00 9.06
C LEU A 75 18.50 -6.48 8.17
N HIS A 76 18.36 -6.30 6.86
CA HIS A 76 19.42 -6.66 5.92
C HIS A 76 20.72 -5.90 6.23
N GLY A 77 20.65 -4.59 6.41
CA GLY A 77 21.84 -3.78 6.75
C GLY A 77 22.49 -4.16 8.08
N LEU A 78 21.68 -4.60 9.07
CA LEU A 78 22.17 -5.02 10.38
C LEU A 78 22.80 -6.44 10.36
N CYS A 79 22.23 -7.36 9.58
CA CYS A 79 22.64 -8.76 9.53
C CYS A 79 23.72 -9.05 8.49
N TRP A 80 23.84 -8.22 7.44
CA TRP A 80 24.83 -8.38 6.35
C TRP A 80 25.61 -7.07 6.11
N PRO A 81 26.43 -6.63 7.10
CA PRO A 81 27.26 -5.45 6.91
C PRO A 81 28.22 -5.64 5.75
N GLY A 82 28.27 -4.67 4.85
CA GLY A 82 29.13 -4.73 3.66
C GLY A 82 28.49 -5.37 2.42
N VAL A 83 27.29 -5.92 2.53
CA VAL A 83 26.50 -6.37 1.38
C VAL A 83 25.46 -5.28 1.06
N GLY A 84 25.67 -4.56 0.00
CA GLY A 84 24.75 -3.49 -0.43
C GLY A 84 25.48 -2.41 -1.20
N TRP A 85 24.70 -1.49 -1.74
CA TRP A 85 25.23 -0.34 -2.46
C TRP A 85 25.42 0.82 -1.48
N ILE A 86 26.62 1.39 -1.49
CA ILE A 86 26.88 2.63 -0.73
C ILE A 86 26.28 3.77 -1.53
N VAL A 87 25.14 4.28 -1.07
CA VAL A 87 24.47 5.43 -1.68
C VAL A 87 24.92 6.70 -0.96
N GLU A 88 25.33 7.71 -1.72
CA GLU A 88 25.74 9.00 -1.17
C GLU A 88 24.59 9.64 -0.36
N ARG A 89 24.91 10.22 0.80
CA ARG A 89 23.94 10.85 1.69
C ARG A 89 23.05 11.89 0.98
N ARG A 90 23.60 12.62 0.00
CA ARG A 90 22.85 13.60 -0.79
C ARG A 90 21.78 12.94 -1.65
N VAL A 91 22.12 11.83 -2.30
CA VAL A 91 21.18 11.05 -3.11
C VAL A 91 20.05 10.50 -2.23
N MET A 92 20.38 9.95 -1.06
CA MET A 92 19.39 9.50 -0.09
C MET A 92 18.48 10.64 0.38
N ALA A 93 19.03 11.81 0.65
CA ALA A 93 18.24 12.98 1.03
C ALA A 93 17.28 13.41 -0.09
N VAL A 94 17.73 13.41 -1.34
CA VAL A 94 16.87 13.73 -2.49
C VAL A 94 15.73 12.70 -2.64
N ILE A 95 16.05 11.39 -2.56
CA ILE A 95 15.04 10.32 -2.63
C ILE A 95 14.03 10.47 -1.49
N ALA A 96 14.49 10.68 -0.26
CA ALA A 96 13.62 10.84 0.90
C ALA A 96 12.73 12.09 0.77
N SER A 97 13.27 13.20 0.27
CA SER A 97 12.51 14.43 0.04
C SER A 97 11.46 14.23 -1.05
N ALA A 98 11.82 13.59 -2.16
CA ALA A 98 10.89 13.27 -3.25
C ALA A 98 9.76 12.34 -2.76
N ALA A 99 10.09 11.31 -1.97
CA ALA A 99 9.11 10.42 -1.36
C ALA A 99 8.17 11.16 -0.39
N ALA A 100 8.71 12.08 0.41
CA ALA A 100 7.91 12.90 1.32
C ALA A 100 6.94 13.82 0.56
N VAL A 101 7.40 14.49 -0.50
CA VAL A 101 6.55 15.34 -1.35
C VAL A 101 5.44 14.50 -2.01
N PHE A 102 5.79 13.33 -2.54
CA PHE A 102 4.83 12.42 -3.16
C PHE A 102 3.79 11.92 -2.14
N PHE A 103 4.22 11.57 -0.94
CA PHE A 103 3.32 11.18 0.15
C PHE A 103 2.37 12.31 0.54
N LEU A 104 2.86 13.55 0.67
CA LEU A 104 2.02 14.70 0.97
C LEU A 104 0.99 14.98 -0.13
N ALA A 105 1.37 14.78 -1.40
CA ALA A 105 0.44 14.92 -2.52
C ALA A 105 -0.68 13.85 -2.48
N ILE A 106 -0.33 12.57 -2.19
CA ILE A 106 -1.31 11.50 -1.99
C ILE A 106 -2.23 11.81 -0.80
N ALA A 107 -1.66 12.26 0.32
CA ALA A 107 -2.43 12.61 1.51
C ALA A 107 -3.42 13.75 1.22
N GLY A 108 -3.00 14.76 0.45
CA GLY A 108 -3.87 15.83 0.01
C GLY A 108 -5.08 15.32 -0.80
N ASP A 109 -4.83 14.51 -1.82
CA ASP A 109 -5.90 13.87 -2.61
C ASP A 109 -6.80 12.99 -1.74
N TYR A 110 -6.21 12.24 -0.79
CA TYR A 110 -6.97 11.37 0.12
C TYR A 110 -7.94 12.16 0.99
N PHE A 111 -7.52 13.26 1.61
CA PHE A 111 -8.41 14.08 2.44
C PHE A 111 -9.56 14.69 1.63
N VAL A 112 -9.30 15.12 0.40
CA VAL A 112 -10.33 15.60 -0.52
C VAL A 112 -11.31 14.48 -0.86
N ALA A 113 -10.81 13.28 -1.21
CA ALA A 113 -11.65 12.13 -1.52
C ALA A 113 -12.46 11.67 -0.30
N GLU A 114 -11.85 11.63 0.90
CA GLU A 114 -12.54 11.22 2.12
C GLU A 114 -13.72 12.16 2.46
N SER A 115 -13.52 13.47 2.36
CA SER A 115 -14.58 14.43 2.60
C SER A 115 -15.75 14.26 1.64
N ALA A 116 -15.45 14.02 0.36
CA ALA A 116 -16.44 13.77 -0.68
C ALA A 116 -17.19 12.44 -0.48
N ILE A 117 -16.48 11.36 -0.16
CA ILE A 117 -17.08 10.03 0.13
C ILE A 117 -17.96 10.12 1.39
N ARG A 118 -17.55 10.89 2.39
CA ARG A 118 -18.33 11.11 3.59
C ARG A 118 -19.65 11.85 3.25
N ALA A 119 -19.59 12.91 2.46
CA ALA A 119 -20.78 13.63 1.99
C ALA A 119 -21.72 12.69 1.23
N LEU A 120 -21.19 11.87 0.31
CA LEU A 120 -21.95 10.88 -0.45
C LEU A 120 -22.67 9.86 0.47
N ARG A 121 -22.00 9.39 1.52
CA ARG A 121 -22.61 8.46 2.49
C ARG A 121 -23.74 9.09 3.28
N PHE A 122 -23.60 10.35 3.69
CA PHE A 122 -24.67 11.07 4.39
C PHE A 122 -25.87 11.32 3.49
N GLU A 123 -25.64 11.68 2.24
CA GLU A 123 -26.70 11.88 1.24
C GLU A 123 -27.44 10.58 0.95
N SER A 124 -26.72 9.48 0.69
CA SER A 124 -27.32 8.15 0.44
C SER A 124 -28.12 7.63 1.66
N ALA A 125 -27.69 7.99 2.87
CA ALA A 125 -28.39 7.66 4.12
C ALA A 125 -29.53 8.66 4.45
N LYS A 126 -29.71 9.72 3.64
CA LYS A 126 -30.69 10.80 3.89
C LYS A 126 -30.51 11.48 5.26
N ILE A 127 -29.26 11.63 5.71
CA ILE A 127 -28.90 12.25 6.99
C ILE A 127 -28.39 13.67 6.73
N GLY A 128 -29.04 14.67 7.32
CA GLY A 128 -28.65 16.09 7.22
C GLY A 128 -29.28 16.83 6.04
N PRO A 129 -28.91 18.11 5.83
CA PRO A 129 -29.37 18.88 4.69
C PRO A 129 -28.87 18.27 3.39
N GLN A 130 -29.80 18.01 2.48
CA GLN A 130 -29.44 17.53 1.13
C GLN A 130 -28.93 18.71 0.31
N GLU A 131 -27.69 18.67 -0.14
CA GLU A 131 -27.15 19.62 -1.10
C GLU A 131 -27.71 19.30 -2.50
N GLU A 132 -28.30 20.28 -3.16
CA GLU A 132 -28.93 20.10 -4.48
C GLU A 132 -27.96 19.75 -5.62
N SER A 133 -26.65 19.86 -5.42
CA SER A 133 -25.64 19.48 -6.42
C SER A 133 -24.31 19.13 -5.76
N PHE A 134 -24.02 17.86 -5.62
CA PHE A 134 -22.68 17.42 -5.28
C PHE A 134 -21.78 17.41 -6.52
N VAL A 135 -20.65 18.08 -6.43
CA VAL A 135 -19.65 18.08 -7.49
C VAL A 135 -18.51 17.13 -7.09
N VAL A 136 -18.29 16.08 -7.90
CA VAL A 136 -17.19 15.16 -7.68
C VAL A 136 -15.86 15.90 -7.82
N PRO A 137 -15.02 15.94 -6.75
CA PRO A 137 -13.76 16.66 -6.80
C PRO A 137 -12.78 16.02 -7.79
N GLN A 138 -11.96 16.85 -8.45
CA GLN A 138 -10.89 16.36 -9.29
C GLN A 138 -9.69 15.95 -8.43
N LEU A 139 -9.29 14.68 -8.51
CA LEU A 139 -8.11 14.14 -7.87
C LEU A 139 -6.97 14.03 -8.88
N ARG A 140 -5.73 14.30 -8.45
CA ARG A 140 -4.55 14.28 -9.33
C ARG A 140 -3.90 12.89 -9.42
N LEU A 141 -3.81 12.21 -8.29
CA LEU A 141 -3.12 10.93 -8.15
C LEU A 141 -4.09 9.77 -7.90
N LEU A 142 -5.12 9.98 -7.08
CA LEU A 142 -6.09 8.96 -6.70
C LEU A 142 -7.29 8.90 -7.66
N THR A 143 -7.01 8.83 -8.96
CA THR A 143 -8.04 8.85 -10.01
C THR A 143 -9.03 7.70 -9.91
N GLN A 144 -8.61 6.55 -9.37
CA GLN A 144 -9.52 5.42 -9.12
C GLN A 144 -10.60 5.75 -8.08
N LEU A 145 -10.26 6.52 -7.03
CA LEU A 145 -11.25 6.99 -6.06
C LEU A 145 -12.21 8.01 -6.69
N GLN A 146 -11.72 8.83 -7.62
CA GLN A 146 -12.57 9.74 -8.38
C GLN A 146 -13.57 8.98 -9.25
N ALA A 147 -13.13 7.91 -9.94
CA ALA A 147 -14.00 7.05 -10.73
C ALA A 147 -15.06 6.36 -9.85
N LEU A 148 -14.66 5.87 -8.67
CA LEU A 148 -15.59 5.28 -7.69
C LEU A 148 -16.65 6.28 -7.22
N MET A 149 -16.27 7.51 -6.93
CA MET A 149 -17.21 8.58 -6.55
C MET A 149 -18.17 8.92 -7.69
N ARG A 150 -17.68 9.02 -8.91
CA ARG A 150 -18.54 9.25 -10.10
C ARG A 150 -19.56 8.13 -10.28
N HIS A 151 -19.12 6.88 -10.11
CA HIS A 151 -20.03 5.73 -10.22
C HIS A 151 -21.07 5.73 -9.10
N GLY A 152 -20.69 6.06 -7.86
CA GLY A 152 -21.61 6.13 -6.71
C GLY A 152 -22.66 7.26 -6.81
N TYR A 153 -22.36 8.31 -7.60
CA TYR A 153 -23.23 9.47 -7.83
C TYR A 153 -24.13 9.32 -9.06
N ARG A 154 -23.97 8.25 -9.81
CA ARG A 154 -24.73 8.03 -11.05
C ARG A 154 -26.20 7.77 -10.71
N ASP A 155 -27.11 8.54 -11.34
CA ASP A 155 -28.52 8.28 -11.27
C ASP A 155 -28.83 6.95 -11.98
N PRO A 156 -29.47 5.96 -11.32
CA PRO A 156 -29.80 4.69 -11.94
C PRO A 156 -30.74 4.84 -13.16
N SER A 157 -31.40 5.97 -13.31
CA SER A 157 -32.29 6.28 -14.44
C SER A 157 -31.54 6.84 -15.66
N GLU A 158 -30.25 7.20 -15.52
CA GLU A 158 -29.47 7.74 -16.62
C GLU A 158 -29.04 6.60 -17.56
N ASN A 159 -29.52 6.64 -18.81
CA ASN A 159 -29.15 5.67 -19.83
C ASN A 159 -27.65 5.75 -20.12
N ILE A 160 -26.94 4.69 -19.81
CA ILE A 160 -25.49 4.56 -20.08
C ILE A 160 -25.34 4.50 -21.60
N SER A 161 -24.63 5.48 -22.19
CA SER A 161 -24.28 5.42 -23.60
C SER A 161 -23.26 4.30 -23.85
N SER A 162 -23.37 3.61 -25.00
CA SER A 162 -22.49 2.49 -25.35
C SER A 162 -21.00 2.85 -25.39
N GLU A 163 -20.65 4.13 -25.51
CA GLU A 163 -19.28 4.64 -25.52
C GLU A 163 -18.61 4.65 -24.12
N GLU A 164 -19.38 4.59 -23.04
CA GLU A 164 -18.84 4.61 -21.67
C GLU A 164 -18.42 3.22 -21.16
N TRP A 165 -18.74 2.15 -21.89
CA TRP A 165 -18.32 0.79 -21.55
C TRP A 165 -16.91 0.43 -22.07
N GLU A 166 -16.33 1.25 -22.96
CA GLU A 166 -15.02 1.01 -23.58
C GLU A 166 -13.86 1.75 -22.89
N GLN A 167 -14.10 2.50 -21.80
CA GLN A 167 -13.07 3.20 -21.01
C GLN A 167 -12.85 2.54 -19.63
#